data_3484ab56ddb174f1dcd2d0637d3f5f6f
#
_entry.id   3484ab56ddb174f1dcd2d0637d3f5f6f
#
_cell.length_a   1.000
_cell.length_b   1.000
_cell.length_c   1.000
_cell.angle_alpha   90.00
_cell.angle_beta   90.00
_cell.angle_gamma   90.00
#
_symmetry.space_group_name_H-M   'P 1'
#
loop_
_entity.id
_entity.type
_entity.pdbx_description
1 polymer ?
#
loop_
_entity_poly.entity_id
_entity_poly.type
_entity_poly.pdbx_seq_one_letter_code
_entity_poly.pdbx_strand_id
1 'polypeptide(L)'
;SCWKWYHPPVFQKKSKQIINKESSIDGVRDYLRNAVDRQMLADVPVGAFLSGGLDSSAIVSFAREKDKDIRCFTIEAQGEKEKGTTDDLQYARRVAKHLNVSLDVVQISSTKMASDIELMVKTLDEPIADPAALNVLYISQLAREQGIKVLLSGAGGDDLFTGYRRHYALMTEHWWTWLPIKIRNTLCNVSSKLNQNNLLGRRVTKLFSGANLEGDERLVNYFSWIQRDDLKK
;
A
#
# COMPACT_ATOMS: atom_id res chain seq x y z
N SER A 1 18.27 17.27 -22.43
CA SER A 1 18.07 18.15 -21.26
C SER A 1 16.90 17.66 -20.45
N CYS A 2 17.11 17.35 -19.15
CA CYS A 2 16.05 17.03 -18.22
C CYS A 2 15.52 18.30 -17.59
N TRP A 3 14.20 18.46 -17.54
CA TRP A 3 13.55 19.55 -16.83
C TRP A 3 12.37 19.02 -16.01
N LYS A 4 12.16 19.59 -14.81
CA LYS A 4 11.03 19.24 -13.93
C LYS A 4 9.84 20.12 -14.32
N TRP A 5 8.78 19.52 -14.81
CA TRP A 5 7.54 20.19 -15.15
C TRP A 5 6.56 20.32 -13.98
N TYR A 6 6.79 19.54 -12.90
CA TYR A 6 5.98 19.54 -11.68
C TYR A 6 6.85 19.36 -10.44
N HIS A 7 6.56 20.13 -9.42
CA HIS A 7 7.12 19.98 -8.09
C HIS A 7 5.98 19.65 -7.12
N PRO A 8 5.98 18.49 -6.45
CA PRO A 8 5.02 18.23 -5.39
C PRO A 8 5.07 19.33 -4.34
N PRO A 9 3.91 19.79 -3.84
CA PRO A 9 3.90 20.79 -2.77
C PRO A 9 4.57 20.20 -1.52
N VAL A 10 5.64 20.86 -1.06
CA VAL A 10 6.33 20.49 0.18
C VAL A 10 5.67 21.25 1.32
N PHE A 11 5.34 20.54 2.40
CA PHE A 11 4.77 21.14 3.59
C PHE A 11 5.71 22.22 4.15
N GLN A 12 5.31 23.47 4.07
CA GLN A 12 6.02 24.58 4.70
C GLN A 12 5.43 24.83 6.09
N LYS A 13 6.24 24.68 7.13
CA LYS A 13 5.88 24.83 8.55
C LYS A 13 5.24 26.19 8.92
N LYS A 14 5.12 27.11 7.96
CA LYS A 14 4.73 28.52 8.18
C LYS A 14 3.23 28.82 8.20
N SER A 15 2.36 27.90 7.83
CA SER A 15 0.91 28.12 7.93
C SER A 15 0.31 27.23 9.02
N LYS A 16 0.15 27.75 10.21
CA LYS A 16 -0.86 27.26 11.15
C LYS A 16 -2.26 27.64 10.62
N GLN A 17 -2.64 27.13 9.46
CA GLN A 17 -4.04 27.14 9.10
C GLN A 17 -4.72 26.17 10.06
N ILE A 18 -5.64 26.69 10.86
CA ILE A 18 -6.57 25.86 11.61
C ILE A 18 -7.46 25.19 10.56
N ILE A 19 -7.08 23.98 10.18
CA ILE A 19 -7.82 23.19 9.22
C ILE A 19 -9.03 22.63 9.95
N ASN A 20 -10.22 23.08 9.60
CA ASN A 20 -11.45 22.47 10.09
C ASN A 20 -11.53 21.03 9.56
N LYS A 21 -11.73 20.06 10.47
CA LYS A 21 -11.78 18.64 10.12
C LYS A 21 -12.87 18.34 9.07
N GLU A 22 -14.03 18.94 9.20
CA GLU A 22 -15.17 18.71 8.29
C GLU A 22 -14.85 19.21 6.89
N SER A 23 -14.35 20.44 6.75
CA SER A 23 -13.97 20.97 5.46
C SER A 23 -12.82 20.20 4.80
N SER A 24 -11.92 19.59 5.60
CA SER A 24 -10.86 18.73 5.08
C SER A 24 -11.40 17.41 4.55
N ILE A 25 -12.38 16.81 5.22
CA ILE A 25 -13.03 15.58 4.77
C ILE A 25 -13.75 15.81 3.44
N ASP A 26 -14.51 16.89 3.35
CA ASP A 26 -15.21 17.25 2.11
C ASP A 26 -14.22 17.57 0.98
N GLY A 27 -13.18 18.32 1.28
CA GLY A 27 -12.11 18.61 0.31
C GLY A 27 -11.44 17.35 -0.22
N VAL A 28 -11.07 16.40 0.64
CA VAL A 28 -10.48 15.11 0.23
C VAL A 28 -11.46 14.33 -0.64
N ARG A 29 -12.73 14.25 -0.25
CA ARG A 29 -13.77 13.58 -1.02
C ARG A 29 -13.91 14.15 -2.43
N ASP A 30 -13.95 15.48 -2.54
CA ASP A 30 -14.11 16.16 -3.82
C ASP A 30 -12.88 16.01 -4.71
N TYR A 31 -11.68 16.10 -4.14
CA TYR A 31 -10.44 15.90 -4.89
C TYR A 31 -10.33 14.45 -5.41
N LEU A 32 -10.65 13.45 -4.59
CA LEU A 32 -10.64 12.05 -5.00
C LEU A 32 -11.68 11.78 -6.08
N ARG A 33 -12.92 12.26 -5.91
CA ARG A 33 -13.98 12.14 -6.93
C ARG A 33 -13.53 12.73 -8.25
N ASN A 34 -13.04 13.97 -8.24
CA ASN A 34 -12.55 14.64 -9.44
C ASN A 34 -11.37 13.92 -10.10
N ALA A 35 -10.47 13.32 -9.29
CA ALA A 35 -9.36 12.55 -9.83
C ALA A 35 -9.85 11.28 -10.52
N VAL A 36 -10.77 10.54 -9.91
CA VAL A 36 -11.38 9.35 -10.51
C VAL A 36 -12.16 9.71 -11.76
N ASP A 37 -12.97 10.77 -11.73
CA ASP A 37 -13.73 11.25 -12.87
C ASP A 37 -12.84 11.51 -14.11
N ARG A 38 -11.67 12.11 -13.88
CA ARG A 38 -10.70 12.35 -14.96
C ARG A 38 -10.08 11.07 -15.48
N GLN A 39 -9.80 10.10 -14.61
CA GLN A 39 -9.22 8.81 -14.97
C GLN A 39 -10.23 7.87 -15.66
N MET A 40 -11.53 8.12 -15.49
CA MET A 40 -12.59 7.39 -16.19
C MET A 40 -12.78 7.86 -17.64
N LEU A 41 -12.19 9.00 -18.03
CA LEU A 41 -12.21 9.46 -19.41
C LEU A 41 -11.22 8.65 -20.25
N ALA A 42 -11.71 7.67 -20.97
CA ALA A 42 -10.90 6.75 -21.77
C ALA A 42 -11.65 6.30 -23.03
N ASP A 43 -10.90 6.04 -24.10
CA ASP A 43 -11.44 5.49 -25.37
C ASP A 43 -11.63 3.96 -25.32
N VAL A 44 -11.38 3.36 -24.16
CA VAL A 44 -11.47 1.91 -23.93
C VAL A 44 -12.19 1.63 -22.61
N PRO A 45 -12.75 0.43 -22.43
CA PRO A 45 -13.36 0.06 -21.15
C PRO A 45 -12.37 0.15 -20.00
N VAL A 46 -12.81 0.76 -18.89
CA VAL A 46 -12.05 0.93 -17.65
C VAL A 46 -12.60 -0.02 -16.60
N GLY A 47 -11.72 -0.71 -15.89
CA GLY A 47 -12.04 -1.48 -14.70
C GLY A 47 -11.29 -0.97 -13.48
N ALA A 48 -11.34 -1.70 -12.37
CA ALA A 48 -10.66 -1.31 -11.15
C ALA A 48 -10.12 -2.52 -10.37
N PHE A 49 -8.99 -2.33 -9.69
CA PHE A 49 -8.56 -3.24 -8.64
C PHE A 49 -9.45 -3.06 -7.41
N LEU A 50 -9.87 -4.17 -6.79
CA LEU A 50 -10.64 -4.14 -5.56
C LEU A 50 -10.10 -5.14 -4.54
N SER A 51 -9.24 -4.69 -3.63
CA SER A 51 -8.70 -5.49 -2.54
C SER A 51 -9.62 -5.56 -1.31
N GLY A 52 -10.65 -4.70 -1.24
CA GLY A 52 -11.47 -4.51 -0.06
C GLY A 52 -10.85 -3.61 1.01
N GLY A 53 -9.65 -3.09 0.77
CA GLY A 53 -9.05 -2.01 1.57
C GLY A 53 -9.75 -0.67 1.33
N LEU A 54 -9.51 0.31 2.22
CA LEU A 54 -10.15 1.61 2.18
C LEU A 54 -9.94 2.33 0.83
N ASP A 55 -8.71 2.38 0.36
CA ASP A 55 -8.33 3.14 -0.83
C ASP A 55 -8.98 2.59 -2.10
N SER A 56 -8.84 1.28 -2.35
CA SER A 56 -9.48 0.64 -3.50
C SER A 56 -11.00 0.75 -3.46
N SER A 57 -11.59 0.63 -2.26
CA SER A 57 -13.04 0.76 -2.08
C SER A 57 -13.53 2.18 -2.38
N ALA A 58 -12.78 3.21 -1.96
CA ALA A 58 -13.10 4.60 -2.25
C ALA A 58 -13.03 4.88 -3.77
N ILE A 59 -11.97 4.42 -4.44
CA ILE A 59 -11.82 4.56 -5.90
C ILE A 59 -13.00 3.92 -6.63
N VAL A 60 -13.35 2.67 -6.30
CA VAL A 60 -14.47 1.95 -6.92
C VAL A 60 -15.80 2.64 -6.64
N SER A 61 -15.99 3.19 -5.43
CA SER A 61 -17.20 3.92 -5.09
C SER A 61 -17.44 5.13 -6.01
N PHE A 62 -16.40 5.94 -6.26
CA PHE A 62 -16.50 7.08 -7.17
C PHE A 62 -16.59 6.66 -8.64
N ALA A 63 -15.82 5.65 -9.04
CA ALA A 63 -15.88 5.14 -10.41
C ALA A 63 -17.28 4.62 -10.78
N ARG A 64 -17.96 3.93 -9.84
CA ARG A 64 -19.33 3.45 -10.01
C ARG A 64 -20.36 4.59 -10.18
N GLU A 65 -20.09 5.78 -9.67
CA GLU A 65 -20.95 6.95 -9.92
C GLU A 65 -21.02 7.30 -11.42
N LYS A 66 -19.94 7.04 -12.15
CA LYS A 66 -19.80 7.29 -13.59
C LYS A 66 -20.20 6.07 -14.44
N ASP A 67 -19.78 4.88 -14.04
CA ASP A 67 -20.08 3.64 -14.73
C ASP A 67 -20.65 2.63 -13.72
N LYS A 68 -21.94 2.36 -13.81
CA LYS A 68 -22.65 1.43 -12.92
C LYS A 68 -22.24 -0.03 -13.15
N ASP A 69 -21.71 -0.33 -14.33
CA ASP A 69 -21.32 -1.67 -14.77
C ASP A 69 -19.79 -1.87 -14.68
N ILE A 70 -19.08 -0.96 -13.98
CA ILE A 70 -17.63 -1.06 -13.79
C ILE A 70 -17.26 -2.45 -13.26
N ARG A 71 -16.28 -3.08 -13.93
CA ARG A 71 -15.77 -4.39 -13.53
C ARG A 71 -14.61 -4.25 -12.57
N CYS A 72 -14.67 -4.99 -11.49
CA CYS A 72 -13.64 -5.01 -10.48
C CYS A 72 -12.90 -6.35 -10.49
N PHE A 73 -11.61 -6.29 -10.17
CA PHE A 73 -10.72 -7.44 -10.21
C PHE A 73 -9.93 -7.57 -8.91
N THR A 74 -9.79 -8.81 -8.44
CA THR A 74 -8.99 -9.15 -7.27
C THR A 74 -8.28 -10.49 -7.45
N ILE A 75 -7.40 -10.83 -6.51
CA ILE A 75 -6.66 -12.10 -6.54
C ILE A 75 -6.87 -12.87 -5.24
N GLU A 76 -6.93 -14.19 -5.36
CA GLU A 76 -6.90 -15.14 -4.26
C GLU A 76 -5.70 -16.07 -4.42
N ALA A 77 -4.72 -15.92 -3.53
CA ALA A 77 -3.62 -16.87 -3.45
C ALA A 77 -4.10 -18.14 -2.72
N GLN A 78 -4.03 -19.28 -3.42
CA GLN A 78 -4.33 -20.60 -2.85
C GLN A 78 -3.09 -21.11 -2.09
N GLY A 79 -3.26 -21.52 -0.84
CA GLY A 79 -2.21 -22.08 0.00
C GLY A 79 -2.52 -21.89 1.49
N GLU A 80 -1.62 -22.38 2.34
CA GLU A 80 -1.73 -22.14 3.78
C GLU A 80 -1.63 -20.65 4.08
N LYS A 81 -2.72 -20.08 4.58
CA LYS A 81 -2.71 -18.69 5.04
C LYS A 81 -1.86 -18.60 6.31
N GLU A 82 -0.83 -17.78 6.29
CA GLU A 82 -0.09 -17.48 7.52
C GLU A 82 -1.06 -16.97 8.60
N LYS A 83 -0.91 -17.48 9.84
CA LYS A 83 -1.70 -17.02 10.99
C LYS A 83 -1.56 -15.51 11.13
N GLY A 84 -2.66 -14.77 10.88
CA GLY A 84 -2.72 -13.31 11.02
C GLY A 84 -2.71 -12.53 9.71
N THR A 85 -2.78 -13.18 8.54
CA THR A 85 -3.12 -12.52 7.28
C THR A 85 -4.63 -12.31 7.21
N THR A 86 -5.05 -11.10 6.86
CA THR A 86 -6.45 -10.78 6.59
C THR A 86 -6.90 -11.48 5.32
N ASP A 87 -8.12 -12.00 5.33
CA ASP A 87 -8.74 -12.56 4.13
C ASP A 87 -9.29 -11.42 3.27
N ASP A 88 -8.40 -10.78 2.51
CA ASP A 88 -8.72 -9.61 1.70
C ASP A 88 -9.86 -9.89 0.71
N LEU A 89 -9.98 -11.13 0.23
CA LEU A 89 -11.07 -11.52 -0.67
C LEU A 89 -12.45 -11.39 -0.03
N GLN A 90 -12.60 -11.73 1.26
CA GLN A 90 -13.89 -11.57 1.95
C GLN A 90 -14.29 -10.09 2.01
N TYR A 91 -13.32 -9.20 2.27
CA TYR A 91 -13.57 -7.76 2.27
C TYR A 91 -13.89 -7.25 0.86
N ALA A 92 -13.14 -7.68 -0.16
CA ALA A 92 -13.42 -7.32 -1.55
C ALA A 92 -14.85 -7.74 -1.97
N ARG A 93 -15.27 -8.97 -1.63
CA ARG A 93 -16.63 -9.46 -1.90
C ARG A 93 -17.71 -8.65 -1.17
N ARG A 94 -17.46 -8.27 0.09
CA ARG A 94 -18.39 -7.43 0.86
C ARG A 94 -18.56 -6.05 0.24
N VAL A 95 -17.45 -5.43 -0.18
CA VAL A 95 -17.48 -4.11 -0.85
C VAL A 95 -18.18 -4.22 -2.21
N ALA A 96 -17.82 -5.22 -3.02
CA ALA A 96 -18.46 -5.44 -4.32
C ALA A 96 -19.98 -5.62 -4.19
N LYS A 97 -20.42 -6.42 -3.21
CA LYS A 97 -21.85 -6.60 -2.91
C LYS A 97 -22.50 -5.28 -2.47
N HIS A 98 -21.85 -4.51 -1.58
CA HIS A 98 -22.37 -3.24 -1.08
C HIS A 98 -22.51 -2.20 -2.20
N LEU A 99 -21.52 -2.12 -3.05
CA LEU A 99 -21.51 -1.19 -4.18
C LEU A 99 -22.30 -1.72 -5.40
N ASN A 100 -22.76 -2.96 -5.36
CA ASN A 100 -23.43 -3.64 -6.47
C ASN A 100 -22.61 -3.55 -7.78
N VAL A 101 -21.35 -3.99 -7.70
CA VAL A 101 -20.41 -4.08 -8.84
C VAL A 101 -19.98 -5.53 -9.05
N SER A 102 -19.61 -5.88 -10.28
CA SER A 102 -19.06 -7.20 -10.59
C SER A 102 -17.65 -7.35 -10.03
N LEU A 103 -17.30 -8.54 -9.54
CA LEU A 103 -15.97 -8.85 -9.03
C LEU A 103 -15.46 -10.15 -9.64
N ASP A 104 -14.45 -10.05 -10.48
CA ASP A 104 -13.72 -11.17 -11.05
C ASP A 104 -12.51 -11.51 -10.17
N VAL A 105 -12.34 -12.79 -9.86
CA VAL A 105 -11.30 -13.27 -8.94
C VAL A 105 -10.31 -14.17 -9.67
N VAL A 106 -9.04 -13.78 -9.67
CA VAL A 106 -7.96 -14.66 -10.10
C VAL A 106 -7.59 -15.61 -8.98
N GLN A 107 -7.61 -16.90 -9.22
CA GLN A 107 -7.14 -17.91 -8.26
C GLN A 107 -5.78 -18.43 -8.70
N ILE A 108 -4.75 -18.25 -7.88
CA ILE A 108 -3.38 -18.63 -8.18
C ILE A 108 -2.79 -19.45 -7.03
N SER A 109 -2.17 -20.58 -7.37
CA SER A 109 -1.43 -21.39 -6.41
C SER A 109 -0.06 -20.77 -6.10
N SER A 110 0.45 -21.00 -4.89
CA SER A 110 1.81 -20.59 -4.51
C SER A 110 2.89 -21.19 -5.41
N THR A 111 2.68 -22.42 -5.90
CA THR A 111 3.58 -23.07 -6.85
C THR A 111 3.64 -22.32 -8.19
N LYS A 112 2.49 -21.87 -8.70
CA LYS A 112 2.42 -21.07 -9.93
C LYS A 112 3.11 -19.73 -9.73
N MET A 113 2.88 -19.06 -8.60
CA MET A 113 3.56 -17.79 -8.28
C MET A 113 5.07 -17.96 -8.28
N ALA A 114 5.59 -19.04 -7.67
CA ALA A 114 7.03 -19.31 -7.65
C ALA A 114 7.61 -19.55 -9.06
N SER A 115 6.88 -20.28 -9.92
CA SER A 115 7.33 -20.53 -11.31
C SER A 115 7.32 -19.28 -12.19
N ASP A 116 6.48 -18.31 -11.90
CA ASP A 116 6.28 -17.12 -12.74
C ASP A 116 7.14 -15.92 -12.31
N ILE A 117 7.99 -16.05 -11.27
CA ILE A 117 8.89 -14.97 -10.83
C ILE A 117 9.81 -14.52 -11.98
N GLU A 118 10.38 -15.46 -12.73
CA GLU A 118 11.24 -15.12 -13.85
C GLU A 118 10.50 -14.37 -14.96
N LEU A 119 9.26 -14.76 -15.25
CA LEU A 119 8.39 -14.04 -16.19
C LEU A 119 8.10 -12.63 -15.71
N MET A 120 7.78 -12.46 -14.42
CA MET A 120 7.56 -11.14 -13.82
C MET A 120 8.79 -10.24 -14.01
N VAL A 121 9.98 -10.73 -13.64
CA VAL A 121 11.22 -9.95 -13.76
C VAL A 121 11.49 -9.54 -15.21
N LYS A 122 11.23 -10.43 -16.18
CA LYS A 122 11.40 -10.13 -17.61
C LYS A 122 10.36 -9.13 -18.16
N THR A 123 9.19 -9.05 -17.52
CA THR A 123 8.10 -8.16 -17.95
C THR A 123 8.25 -6.73 -17.38
N LEU A 124 8.96 -6.59 -16.29
CA LEU A 124 9.20 -5.29 -15.65
C LEU A 124 10.33 -4.53 -16.35
N ASP A 125 10.13 -3.23 -16.57
CA ASP A 125 11.14 -2.34 -17.15
C ASP A 125 12.31 -2.08 -16.19
N GLU A 126 12.04 -2.13 -14.88
CA GLU A 126 13.00 -1.93 -13.81
C GLU A 126 12.97 -3.10 -12.81
N PRO A 127 14.11 -3.49 -12.21
CA PRO A 127 14.13 -4.53 -11.20
C PRO A 127 13.42 -4.08 -9.92
N ILE A 128 12.31 -4.74 -9.61
CA ILE A 128 11.53 -4.50 -8.39
C ILE A 128 11.54 -5.78 -7.56
N ALA A 129 11.97 -5.67 -6.29
CA ALA A 129 11.98 -6.78 -5.34
C ALA A 129 10.65 -6.96 -4.59
N ASP A 130 9.55 -6.39 -5.08
CA ASP A 130 8.23 -6.50 -4.48
C ASP A 130 7.41 -7.60 -5.17
N PRO A 131 7.03 -8.68 -4.45
CA PRO A 131 6.22 -9.77 -5.01
C PRO A 131 4.79 -9.32 -5.40
N ALA A 132 4.34 -8.14 -4.96
CA ALA A 132 3.06 -7.59 -5.36
C ALA A 132 2.95 -7.38 -6.88
N ALA A 133 4.07 -7.22 -7.59
CA ALA A 133 4.10 -7.14 -9.05
C ALA A 133 3.50 -8.38 -9.74
N LEU A 134 3.67 -9.59 -9.16
CA LEU A 134 3.00 -10.81 -9.65
C LEU A 134 1.49 -10.71 -9.58
N ASN A 135 0.95 -10.18 -8.49
CA ASN A 135 -0.49 -10.01 -8.34
C ASN A 135 -1.05 -9.06 -9.39
N VAL A 136 -0.33 -7.95 -9.66
CA VAL A 136 -0.69 -7.00 -10.71
C VAL A 136 -0.66 -7.67 -12.09
N LEU A 137 0.36 -8.48 -12.37
CA LEU A 137 0.48 -9.21 -13.64
C LEU A 137 -0.73 -10.11 -13.88
N TYR A 138 -1.09 -10.97 -12.91
CA TYR A 138 -2.22 -11.88 -13.05
C TYR A 138 -3.56 -11.18 -13.20
N ILE A 139 -3.80 -10.15 -12.38
CA ILE A 139 -5.04 -9.37 -12.46
C ILE A 139 -5.12 -8.66 -13.83
N SER A 140 -4.01 -8.10 -14.30
CA SER A 140 -3.97 -7.42 -15.60
C SER A 140 -4.20 -8.39 -16.77
N GLN A 141 -3.70 -9.63 -16.68
CA GLN A 141 -3.97 -10.67 -17.67
C GLN A 141 -5.46 -11.02 -17.71
N LEU A 142 -6.09 -11.28 -16.55
CA LEU A 142 -7.53 -11.56 -16.49
C LEU A 142 -8.35 -10.39 -17.03
N ALA A 143 -8.03 -9.15 -16.63
CA ALA A 143 -8.74 -7.96 -17.11
C ALA A 143 -8.65 -7.84 -18.64
N ARG A 144 -7.46 -8.07 -19.20
CA ARG A 144 -7.24 -8.06 -20.67
C ARG A 144 -8.06 -9.13 -21.40
N GLU A 145 -8.13 -10.35 -20.86
CA GLU A 145 -8.97 -11.45 -21.41
C GLU A 145 -10.45 -11.06 -21.41
N GLN A 146 -10.87 -10.23 -20.46
CA GLN A 146 -12.22 -9.70 -20.35
C GLN A 146 -12.45 -8.41 -21.17
N GLY A 147 -11.47 -8.00 -21.99
CA GLY A 147 -11.55 -6.81 -22.83
C GLY A 147 -11.26 -5.48 -22.11
N ILE A 148 -10.90 -5.50 -20.83
CA ILE A 148 -10.52 -4.31 -20.06
C ILE A 148 -9.04 -4.01 -20.29
N LYS A 149 -8.73 -2.78 -20.68
CA LYS A 149 -7.35 -2.34 -20.98
C LYS A 149 -6.79 -1.36 -19.95
N VAL A 150 -7.63 -0.75 -19.13
CA VAL A 150 -7.25 0.22 -18.10
C VAL A 150 -7.85 -0.24 -16.78
N LEU A 151 -7.03 -0.24 -15.74
CA LEU A 151 -7.46 -0.54 -14.36
C LEU A 151 -7.13 0.63 -13.45
N LEU A 152 -8.13 1.14 -12.76
CA LEU A 152 -7.93 2.09 -11.66
C LEU A 152 -7.34 1.38 -10.45
N SER A 153 -6.43 2.04 -9.75
CA SER A 153 -5.76 1.49 -8.56
C SER A 153 -5.81 2.48 -7.41
N GLY A 154 -5.99 1.96 -6.18
CA GLY A 154 -5.82 2.70 -4.92
C GLY A 154 -4.37 2.79 -4.45
N ALA A 155 -3.40 2.31 -5.23
CA ALA A 155 -1.99 2.36 -4.85
C ALA A 155 -1.52 3.80 -4.60
N GLY A 156 -0.72 4.00 -3.54
CA GLY A 156 -0.26 5.32 -3.10
C GLY A 156 -1.18 6.01 -2.08
N GLY A 157 -2.39 5.50 -1.84
CA GLY A 157 -3.30 6.05 -0.83
C GLY A 157 -2.68 6.03 0.56
N ASP A 158 -2.13 4.90 0.97
CA ASP A 158 -1.44 4.74 2.26
C ASP A 158 -0.23 5.68 2.41
N ASP A 159 0.47 6.02 1.31
CA ASP A 159 1.59 6.98 1.34
C ASP A 159 1.10 8.41 1.53
N LEU A 160 0.01 8.78 0.87
CA LEU A 160 -0.57 10.13 0.96
C LEU A 160 -1.30 10.36 2.28
N PHE A 161 -2.03 9.36 2.77
CA PHE A 161 -2.90 9.47 3.97
C PHE A 161 -2.32 8.78 5.21
N THR A 162 -1.02 8.44 5.18
CA THR A 162 -0.29 7.84 6.33
C THR A 162 -0.90 6.53 6.85
N GLY A 163 -1.41 5.68 5.97
CA GLY A 163 -2.08 4.42 6.29
C GLY A 163 -1.15 3.32 6.80
N TYR A 164 0.15 3.35 6.46
CA TYR A 164 1.09 2.32 6.89
C TYR A 164 1.42 2.41 8.38
N ARG A 165 1.59 1.26 9.02
CA ARG A 165 2.04 1.15 10.42
C ARG A 165 3.37 1.86 10.70
N ARG A 166 4.25 1.99 9.70
CA ARG A 166 5.51 2.74 9.78
C ARG A 166 5.27 4.23 10.02
N HIS A 167 4.22 4.80 9.45
CA HIS A 167 3.86 6.20 9.72
C HIS A 167 3.42 6.40 11.17
N TYR A 168 2.66 5.43 11.71
CA TYR A 168 2.29 5.46 13.13
C TYR A 168 3.52 5.32 14.05
N ALA A 169 4.49 4.47 13.69
CA ALA A 169 5.75 4.34 14.42
C ALA A 169 6.52 5.67 14.45
N LEU A 170 6.58 6.39 13.31
CA LEU A 170 7.18 7.73 13.25
C LEU A 170 6.43 8.75 14.12
N MET A 171 5.11 8.75 14.10
CA MET A 171 4.31 9.66 14.93
C MET A 171 4.54 9.44 16.43
N THR A 172 4.82 8.21 16.83
CA THR A 172 5.01 7.84 18.25
C THR A 172 6.47 7.88 18.69
N GLU A 173 7.43 8.06 17.79
CA GLU A 173 8.86 8.03 18.15
C GLU A 173 9.27 9.12 19.15
N HIS A 174 8.60 10.25 19.19
CA HIS A 174 8.87 11.33 20.15
C HIS A 174 8.72 10.88 21.61
N TRP A 175 8.01 9.80 21.89
CA TRP A 175 7.84 9.26 23.24
C TRP A 175 9.10 8.60 23.80
N TRP A 176 10.05 8.21 22.95
CA TRP A 176 11.27 7.52 23.37
C TRP A 176 12.56 8.09 22.76
N THR A 177 12.50 8.93 21.76
CA THR A 177 13.72 9.50 21.10
C THR A 177 14.50 10.46 21.98
N TRP A 178 13.89 11.02 23.01
CA TRP A 178 14.54 11.85 24.03
C TRP A 178 15.44 11.03 24.98
N LEU A 179 15.29 9.70 25.00
CA LEU A 179 16.13 8.84 25.84
C LEU A 179 17.58 8.87 25.39
N PRO A 180 18.55 8.79 26.35
CA PRO A 180 19.97 8.66 26.01
C PRO A 180 20.26 7.50 25.09
N ILE A 181 21.22 7.66 24.18
CA ILE A 181 21.57 6.65 23.16
C ILE A 181 21.87 5.26 23.76
N LYS A 182 22.48 5.22 24.96
CA LYS A 182 22.77 3.94 25.66
C LYS A 182 21.48 3.15 25.97
N ILE A 183 20.43 3.85 26.42
CA ILE A 183 19.14 3.24 26.70
C ILE A 183 18.47 2.80 25.38
N ARG A 184 18.52 3.63 24.35
CA ARG A 184 17.96 3.30 23.03
C ARG A 184 18.64 2.08 22.40
N ASN A 185 19.95 1.95 22.54
CA ASN A 185 20.71 0.75 22.13
C ASN A 185 20.23 -0.50 22.86
N THR A 186 19.98 -0.39 24.17
CA THR A 186 19.47 -1.51 24.96
C THR A 186 18.06 -1.91 24.50
N LEU A 187 17.18 -0.94 24.25
CA LEU A 187 15.83 -1.19 23.71
C LEU A 187 15.89 -1.90 22.36
N CYS A 188 16.76 -1.47 21.45
CA CYS A 188 16.96 -2.11 20.15
C CYS A 188 17.42 -3.57 20.33
N ASN A 189 18.44 -3.83 21.16
CA ASN A 189 18.99 -5.16 21.42
C ASN A 189 17.99 -6.10 22.12
N VAL A 190 17.21 -5.60 23.06
CA VAL A 190 16.22 -6.41 23.77
C VAL A 190 15.04 -6.72 22.85
N SER A 191 14.57 -5.74 22.11
CA SER A 191 13.44 -5.93 21.20
C SER A 191 13.76 -6.90 20.05
N SER A 192 15.00 -6.93 19.56
CA SER A 192 15.43 -7.88 18.51
C SER A 192 15.42 -9.34 18.95
N LYS A 193 15.49 -9.60 20.26
CA LYS A 193 15.43 -10.96 20.86
C LYS A 193 14.00 -11.44 21.13
N LEU A 194 13.00 -10.59 20.93
CA LEU A 194 11.60 -10.98 21.14
C LEU A 194 11.15 -12.01 20.12
N ASN A 195 10.22 -12.88 20.56
CA ASN A 195 9.68 -13.92 19.69
C ASN A 195 8.93 -13.31 18.50
N GLN A 196 9.48 -13.51 17.31
CA GLN A 196 8.94 -13.01 16.05
C GLN A 196 7.65 -13.73 15.60
N ASN A 197 7.34 -14.89 16.19
CA ASN A 197 6.09 -15.60 15.89
C ASN A 197 4.87 -14.95 16.57
N ASN A 198 5.11 -14.05 17.54
CA ASN A 198 4.05 -13.30 18.20
C ASN A 198 3.87 -11.92 17.56
N LEU A 199 2.61 -11.55 17.30
CA LEU A 199 2.25 -10.28 16.68
C LEU A 199 2.77 -9.07 17.47
N LEU A 200 2.72 -9.13 18.80
CA LEU A 200 3.24 -8.09 19.70
C LEU A 200 4.77 -8.02 19.63
N GLY A 201 5.45 -9.17 19.64
CA GLY A 201 6.91 -9.22 19.49
C GLY A 201 7.37 -8.55 18.21
N ARG A 202 6.78 -8.90 17.06
CA ARG A 202 7.06 -8.26 15.77
C ARG A 202 6.85 -6.74 15.78
N ARG A 203 5.76 -6.27 16.41
CA ARG A 203 5.45 -4.83 16.50
C ARG A 203 6.50 -4.07 17.32
N VAL A 204 6.85 -4.61 18.48
CA VAL A 204 7.85 -4.00 19.38
C VAL A 204 9.23 -4.01 18.74
N THR A 205 9.63 -5.12 18.11
CA THR A 205 10.90 -5.19 17.37
C THR A 205 10.94 -4.16 16.26
N LYS A 206 9.88 -4.03 15.45
CA LYS A 206 9.84 -3.05 14.36
C LYS A 206 9.85 -1.61 14.87
N LEU A 207 9.19 -1.32 16.01
CA LEU A 207 9.18 0.00 16.63
C LEU A 207 10.58 0.43 17.06
N PHE A 208 11.37 -0.46 17.66
CA PHE A 208 12.70 -0.17 18.17
C PHE A 208 13.85 -0.59 17.25
N SER A 209 13.57 -1.11 16.06
CA SER A 209 14.62 -1.58 15.13
C SER A 209 15.61 -0.48 14.70
N GLY A 210 15.18 0.78 14.74
CA GLY A 210 16.02 1.95 14.45
C GLY A 210 16.32 2.80 15.69
N ALA A 211 16.11 2.30 16.91
CA ALA A 211 16.28 3.09 18.11
C ALA A 211 17.73 3.58 18.34
N ASN A 212 18.71 2.84 17.82
CA ASN A 212 20.13 3.17 17.84
C ASN A 212 20.55 4.17 16.75
N LEU A 213 19.67 4.49 15.82
CA LEU A 213 19.93 5.41 14.71
C LEU A 213 19.42 6.82 15.03
N GLU A 214 19.92 7.82 14.30
CA GLU A 214 19.56 9.22 14.47
C GLU A 214 19.11 9.86 13.14
N GLY A 215 18.28 10.90 13.24
CA GLY A 215 17.87 11.71 12.09
C GLY A 215 17.31 10.90 10.91
N ASP A 216 17.84 11.20 9.73
CA ASP A 216 17.37 10.61 8.47
C ASP A 216 17.68 9.10 8.37
N GLU A 217 18.72 8.61 9.03
CA GLU A 217 19.03 7.18 9.02
C GLU A 217 17.94 6.36 9.72
N ARG A 218 17.38 6.87 10.83
CA ARG A 218 16.27 6.26 11.52
C ARG A 218 15.00 6.31 10.65
N LEU A 219 14.73 7.43 9.99
CA LEU A 219 13.64 7.58 9.06
C LEU A 219 13.71 6.52 7.95
N VAL A 220 14.85 6.42 7.27
CA VAL A 220 15.09 5.42 6.22
C VAL A 220 14.89 4.00 6.73
N ASN A 221 15.32 3.69 7.96
CA ASN A 221 15.17 2.36 8.54
C ASN A 221 13.70 1.91 8.69
N TYR A 222 12.76 2.83 8.99
CA TYR A 222 11.33 2.48 9.04
C TYR A 222 10.76 2.07 7.67
N PHE A 223 11.33 2.61 6.59
CA PHE A 223 10.91 2.34 5.21
C PHE A 223 11.74 1.25 4.51
N SER A 224 12.82 0.80 5.13
CA SER A 224 13.64 -0.28 4.57
C SER A 224 12.97 -1.64 4.75
N TRP A 225 12.96 -2.44 3.68
CA TRP A 225 12.49 -3.82 3.68
C TRP A 225 13.59 -4.78 4.12
N ILE A 226 14.84 -4.47 3.78
CA ILE A 226 16.05 -5.25 4.10
C ILE A 226 16.89 -4.42 5.06
N GLN A 227 17.43 -5.05 6.10
CA GLN A 227 18.32 -4.38 7.03
C GLN A 227 19.66 -4.07 6.35
N ARG A 228 20.27 -2.90 6.67
CA ARG A 228 21.54 -2.48 6.06
C ARG A 228 22.66 -3.50 6.20
N ASP A 229 22.69 -4.24 7.30
CA ASP A 229 23.75 -5.24 7.55
C ASP A 229 23.60 -6.48 6.65
N ASP A 230 22.38 -6.77 6.18
CA ASP A 230 22.13 -7.85 5.23
C ASP A 230 22.48 -7.47 3.79
N LEU A 231 22.52 -6.15 3.48
CA LEU A 231 22.94 -5.64 2.17
C LEU A 231 24.47 -5.65 1.99
N LYS A 232 25.24 -5.84 3.08
CA LYS A 232 26.72 -5.86 3.05
C LYS A 232 27.30 -7.26 2.92
N LYS A 233 26.45 -8.29 2.94
CA LYS A 233 26.82 -9.70 2.70
C LYS A 233 26.67 -10.07 1.23
#